data_1b0e8754a52a09dabb2717f4f75581bd
#
_entry.id   1b0e8754a52a09dabb2717f4f75581bd
#
_cell.length_a   1.000
_cell.length_b   1.000
_cell.length_c   1.000
_cell.angle_alpha   90.00
_cell.angle_beta   90.00
_cell.angle_gamma   90.00
#
_symmetry.space_group_name_H-M   'P 1'
#
loop_
_entity.id
_entity.type
_entity.pdbx_description
1 polymer ?
#
loop_
_entity_poly.entity_id
_entity_poly.type
_entity_poly.pdbx_seq_one_letter_code
_entity_poly.pdbx_strand_id
1 'polypeptide(L)'
;VAIGQGLVRDLRPTDQATPAAESAPATWRLEVQSEDTPVTLSWTPDILAEALPQTPVRLVDAVTGGDLLAVDMTSTGSYTLDNASITALEVRLDRALTREVPVAEGWNLLSVPLAPAAPAFGAVLPMCESGFFFTPGAGYAAIDDSTAVPVGRGLFANCAADTTEITGPVADSSAIPVAQGWNIIGPGADSVGVGTIGTSPPGILTSSLFGFVSGEGYAVADTLTPGRGYWVKASQAGTLRLATTAAMARGGIERDEPTDASYTRLRVTDATGRSASLLLAREASEALRMRHRLPPKPPASLFDVRFANGQSLAMGTEKDLHNVELQGATPPVSVQHRGLSPGQTLHIRGGGETHVLTPEKRSVTLRTDTRLAVGLSEGPASVTLEPIAPNPIRQAAMVAYALPTAADVQVAVFDVLGRQVSTLVDRQKPSGRHQVRLNATSLPSGMYFVRLQADNVQKTRRITVVH
;
A
#
# COMPACT_ATOMS: atom_id res chain seq x y z
N VAL A 1 37.23 -32.85 -10.70
CA VAL A 1 38.09 -31.77 -11.18
C VAL A 1 39.52 -32.17 -10.88
N ALA A 2 40.37 -32.33 -11.89
CA ALA A 2 41.78 -32.60 -11.73
C ALA A 2 42.53 -31.25 -11.84
N ILE A 3 43.32 -30.93 -10.81
CA ILE A 3 44.21 -29.77 -10.84
C ILE A 3 45.62 -30.32 -11.04
N GLY A 4 46.32 -29.85 -12.07
CA GLY A 4 47.70 -30.26 -12.35
C GLY A 4 48.61 -29.95 -11.17
N GLN A 5 49.19 -31.02 -10.58
CA GLN A 5 50.15 -31.03 -9.49
C GLN A 5 49.79 -30.34 -8.17
N GLY A 6 48.52 -30.30 -7.81
CA GLY A 6 48.05 -29.85 -6.50
C GLY A 6 46.96 -30.76 -5.96
N LEU A 7 47.05 -31.18 -4.71
CA LEU A 7 46.06 -32.03 -4.07
C LEU A 7 44.68 -31.38 -4.09
N VAL A 8 43.72 -31.98 -4.81
CA VAL A 8 42.29 -31.67 -4.65
C VAL A 8 41.82 -32.31 -3.36
N ARG A 9 41.54 -31.49 -2.34
CA ARG A 9 40.75 -31.92 -1.21
C ARG A 9 39.28 -31.85 -1.60
N ASP A 10 38.61 -32.94 -1.35
CA ASP A 10 37.17 -33.21 -1.36
C ASP A 10 36.26 -31.97 -1.50
N LEU A 11 35.58 -31.87 -2.63
CA LEU A 11 34.54 -30.90 -2.86
C LEU A 11 33.32 -31.27 -1.98
N ARG A 12 33.23 -30.73 -0.79
CA ARG A 12 32.04 -30.83 0.03
C ARG A 12 31.22 -29.57 -0.17
N PRO A 13 29.87 -29.67 -0.24
CA PRO A 13 29.00 -28.48 -0.18
C PRO A 13 29.37 -27.69 1.07
N THR A 14 29.56 -26.38 0.92
CA THR A 14 29.98 -25.48 2.01
C THR A 14 28.88 -25.31 3.07
N ASP A 15 27.70 -25.89 2.87
CA ASP A 15 26.64 -25.87 3.84
C ASP A 15 26.08 -27.27 4.11
N GLN A 16 26.35 -27.77 5.30
CA GLN A 16 25.47 -28.75 5.97
C GLN A 16 24.25 -28.04 6.57
N ALA A 17 23.78 -26.95 5.93
CA ALA A 17 22.50 -26.39 6.24
C ALA A 17 21.42 -27.37 5.76
N THR A 18 20.51 -27.73 6.65
CA THR A 18 19.13 -28.14 6.35
C THR A 18 18.72 -27.63 4.98
N PRO A 19 17.99 -28.40 4.16
CA PRO A 19 17.65 -27.98 2.80
C PRO A 19 17.04 -26.56 2.86
N ALA A 20 17.89 -25.58 2.68
CA ALA A 20 17.49 -24.22 2.38
C ALA A 20 16.65 -24.34 1.12
N ALA A 21 15.54 -23.64 1.07
CA ALA A 21 14.51 -23.64 0.06
C ALA A 21 14.94 -24.35 -1.24
N GLU A 22 14.08 -25.20 -1.80
CA GLU A 22 14.33 -25.98 -3.03
C GLU A 22 14.89 -25.14 -4.20
N SER A 23 14.88 -23.82 -4.07
CA SER A 23 15.29 -22.79 -5.03
C SER A 23 16.73 -22.32 -4.92
N ALA A 24 17.45 -22.63 -3.83
CA ALA A 24 18.84 -22.18 -3.72
C ALA A 24 19.74 -22.92 -4.72
N PRO A 25 20.55 -22.21 -5.54
CA PRO A 25 21.52 -22.85 -6.40
C PRO A 25 22.51 -23.64 -5.53
N ALA A 26 22.79 -24.89 -5.91
CA ALA A 26 23.84 -25.61 -5.24
C ALA A 26 25.20 -25.02 -5.67
N THR A 27 25.93 -24.49 -4.71
CA THR A 27 27.24 -23.86 -4.95
C THR A 27 28.32 -24.60 -4.21
N TRP A 28 29.47 -24.83 -4.89
CA TRP A 28 30.68 -25.33 -4.29
C TRP A 28 31.78 -24.29 -4.45
N ARG A 29 32.38 -23.87 -3.34
CA ARG A 29 33.44 -22.87 -3.35
C ARG A 29 34.79 -23.57 -3.50
N LEU A 30 35.57 -23.05 -4.42
CA LEU A 30 36.96 -23.45 -4.70
C LEU A 30 37.87 -22.29 -4.28
N GLU A 31 38.76 -22.50 -3.32
CA GLU A 31 39.82 -21.55 -3.02
C GLU A 31 41.05 -21.91 -3.85
N VAL A 32 41.57 -20.96 -4.59
CA VAL A 32 42.75 -21.10 -5.43
C VAL A 32 43.90 -20.43 -4.72
N GLN A 33 44.84 -21.23 -4.22
CA GLN A 33 46.11 -20.77 -3.68
C GLN A 33 47.22 -21.29 -4.59
N SER A 34 47.85 -20.40 -5.33
CA SER A 34 49.01 -20.70 -6.15
C SER A 34 49.99 -19.54 -6.07
N GLU A 35 51.26 -19.87 -5.85
CA GLU A 35 52.35 -18.91 -5.98
C GLU A 35 52.72 -18.68 -7.45
N ASP A 36 52.31 -19.59 -8.33
CA ASP A 36 52.55 -19.53 -9.78
C ASP A 36 51.21 -19.41 -10.54
N THR A 37 51.02 -18.34 -11.25
CA THR A 37 49.95 -18.19 -12.24
C THR A 37 50.51 -18.31 -13.64
N PRO A 38 49.76 -18.88 -14.61
CA PRO A 38 48.35 -19.26 -14.61
C PRO A 38 48.00 -20.61 -14.00
N VAL A 39 46.83 -20.77 -13.42
CA VAL A 39 46.25 -22.04 -12.92
C VAL A 39 45.21 -22.55 -13.90
N THR A 40 45.37 -23.77 -14.41
CA THR A 40 44.37 -24.39 -15.29
C THR A 40 43.50 -25.38 -14.51
N LEU A 41 42.20 -25.16 -14.56
CA LEU A 41 41.16 -26.06 -14.07
C LEU A 41 40.66 -26.90 -15.24
N SER A 42 40.51 -28.22 -15.07
CA SER A 42 39.99 -29.11 -16.12
C SER A 42 38.89 -30.01 -15.56
N TRP A 43 37.89 -30.28 -16.37
CA TRP A 43 36.76 -31.17 -16.07
C TRP A 43 36.29 -31.88 -17.34
N THR A 44 35.34 -32.81 -17.20
CA THR A 44 34.77 -33.57 -18.32
C THR A 44 33.32 -33.10 -18.57
N PRO A 45 33.05 -32.33 -19.64
CA PRO A 45 31.71 -31.81 -19.92
C PRO A 45 30.65 -32.90 -20.07
N ASP A 46 30.99 -34.01 -20.77
CA ASP A 46 30.07 -35.12 -21.01
C ASP A 46 29.56 -35.76 -19.73
N ILE A 47 30.42 -35.91 -18.72
CA ILE A 47 30.04 -36.46 -17.41
C ILE A 47 29.07 -35.50 -16.70
N LEU A 48 29.30 -34.19 -16.80
CA LEU A 48 28.40 -33.20 -16.22
C LEU A 48 27.05 -33.20 -16.92
N ALA A 49 27.01 -33.27 -18.24
CA ALA A 49 25.81 -33.31 -19.03
C ALA A 49 24.98 -34.59 -18.81
N GLU A 50 25.67 -35.75 -18.63
CA GLU A 50 25.01 -37.02 -18.31
C GLU A 50 24.45 -37.06 -16.88
N ALA A 51 25.24 -36.57 -15.92
CA ALA A 51 24.83 -36.56 -14.50
C ALA A 51 23.76 -35.51 -14.18
N LEU A 52 23.72 -34.40 -14.92
CA LEU A 52 22.89 -33.25 -14.69
C LEU A 52 22.19 -32.80 -16.00
N PRO A 53 21.31 -33.64 -16.59
CA PRO A 53 20.67 -33.33 -17.85
C PRO A 53 19.84 -32.03 -17.72
N GLN A 54 20.06 -31.11 -18.68
CA GLN A 54 19.42 -29.82 -18.77
C GLN A 54 19.69 -28.86 -17.58
N THR A 55 20.68 -29.14 -16.75
CA THR A 55 21.09 -28.25 -15.66
C THR A 55 22.39 -27.55 -16.06
N PRO A 56 22.35 -26.22 -16.30
CA PRO A 56 23.58 -25.46 -16.53
C PRO A 56 24.48 -25.54 -15.30
N VAL A 57 25.76 -25.84 -15.54
CA VAL A 57 26.82 -25.85 -14.51
C VAL A 57 27.80 -24.77 -14.89
N ARG A 58 27.97 -23.75 -14.04
CA ARG A 58 28.87 -22.64 -14.30
C ARG A 58 30.00 -22.55 -13.29
N LEU A 59 31.18 -22.24 -13.78
CA LEU A 59 32.31 -21.80 -12.97
C LEU A 59 32.35 -20.29 -12.98
N VAL A 60 32.20 -19.66 -11.81
CA VAL A 60 32.14 -18.21 -11.66
C VAL A 60 33.15 -17.72 -10.62
N ASP A 61 33.55 -16.45 -10.67
CA ASP A 61 34.33 -15.87 -9.59
C ASP A 61 33.45 -15.69 -8.35
N ALA A 62 34.02 -15.96 -7.17
CA ALA A 62 33.28 -15.87 -5.90
C ALA A 62 33.17 -14.46 -5.35
N VAL A 63 33.81 -13.45 -5.96
CA VAL A 63 33.80 -12.05 -5.50
C VAL A 63 32.66 -11.27 -6.08
N THR A 64 32.46 -11.36 -7.41
CA THR A 64 31.38 -10.64 -8.10
C THR A 64 30.19 -11.55 -8.44
N GLY A 65 30.34 -12.86 -8.27
CA GLY A 65 29.33 -13.84 -8.59
C GLY A 65 29.15 -14.12 -10.08
N GLY A 66 30.16 -13.77 -10.90
CA GLY A 66 30.20 -14.06 -12.31
C GLY A 66 30.40 -12.87 -13.24
N ASP A 67 30.50 -11.65 -12.71
CA ASP A 67 30.76 -10.46 -13.54
C ASP A 67 32.17 -10.42 -14.11
N LEU A 68 33.17 -10.99 -13.37
CA LEU A 68 34.54 -11.08 -13.82
C LEU A 68 34.84 -12.39 -14.55
N LEU A 69 34.16 -13.47 -14.19
CA LEU A 69 34.32 -14.77 -14.76
C LEU A 69 33.03 -15.58 -14.70
N ALA A 70 32.56 -16.02 -15.86
CA ALA A 70 31.44 -16.97 -15.98
C ALA A 70 31.72 -17.95 -17.12
N VAL A 71 32.01 -19.23 -16.81
CA VAL A 71 32.31 -20.27 -17.77
C VAL A 71 31.27 -21.38 -17.69
N ASP A 72 30.65 -21.70 -18.83
CA ASP A 72 29.74 -22.86 -18.93
C ASP A 72 30.55 -24.16 -18.95
N MET A 73 30.44 -24.89 -17.86
CA MET A 73 31.19 -26.15 -17.67
C MET A 73 30.59 -27.32 -18.46
N THR A 74 29.37 -27.19 -18.98
CA THR A 74 28.74 -28.24 -19.80
C THR A 74 29.21 -28.20 -21.26
N SER A 75 29.68 -27.03 -21.69
CA SER A 75 30.17 -26.81 -23.08
C SER A 75 31.70 -26.73 -23.22
N THR A 76 32.41 -26.42 -22.13
CA THR A 76 33.88 -26.31 -22.10
C THR A 76 34.48 -27.31 -21.14
N GLY A 77 35.68 -27.82 -21.43
CA GLY A 77 36.37 -28.83 -20.63
C GLY A 77 37.48 -28.26 -19.75
N SER A 78 37.83 -27.00 -19.89
CA SER A 78 38.86 -26.36 -19.07
C SER A 78 38.76 -24.85 -19.05
N TYR A 79 39.35 -24.25 -18.03
CA TYR A 79 39.55 -22.81 -17.92
C TYR A 79 40.91 -22.49 -17.30
N THR A 80 41.63 -21.56 -17.88
CA THR A 80 42.90 -21.09 -17.35
C THR A 80 42.72 -19.76 -16.65
N LEU A 81 42.94 -19.74 -15.35
CA LEU A 81 42.90 -18.57 -14.50
C LEU A 81 44.25 -17.86 -14.56
N ASP A 82 44.29 -16.73 -15.25
CA ASP A 82 45.45 -15.87 -15.43
C ASP A 82 45.41 -14.61 -14.55
N ASN A 83 44.24 -14.33 -13.95
CA ASN A 83 44.04 -13.20 -13.07
C ASN A 83 44.32 -13.58 -11.60
N ALA A 84 45.50 -13.20 -11.10
CA ALA A 84 45.92 -13.45 -9.72
C ALA A 84 45.02 -12.79 -8.64
N SER A 85 44.17 -11.86 -9.00
CA SER A 85 43.23 -11.23 -8.08
C SER A 85 41.99 -12.11 -7.76
N ILE A 86 41.75 -13.14 -8.56
CA ILE A 86 40.68 -14.11 -8.31
C ILE A 86 41.26 -15.28 -7.48
N THR A 87 41.05 -15.22 -6.18
CA THR A 87 41.54 -16.24 -5.23
C THR A 87 40.45 -17.24 -4.84
N ALA A 88 39.23 -17.02 -5.26
CA ALA A 88 38.12 -17.94 -4.99
C ALA A 88 37.16 -18.01 -6.20
N LEU A 89 36.78 -19.24 -6.52
CA LEU A 89 35.83 -19.58 -7.58
C LEU A 89 34.63 -20.33 -6.97
N GLU A 90 33.51 -20.32 -7.65
CA GLU A 90 32.33 -21.11 -7.30
C GLU A 90 31.88 -21.92 -8.50
N VAL A 91 31.61 -23.21 -8.26
CA VAL A 91 30.84 -24.03 -9.20
C VAL A 91 29.37 -23.90 -8.83
N ARG A 92 28.57 -23.40 -9.74
CA ARG A 92 27.12 -23.19 -9.54
C ARG A 92 26.32 -24.13 -10.43
N LEU A 93 25.36 -24.82 -9.83
CA LEU A 93 24.29 -25.51 -10.55
C LEU A 93 23.10 -24.60 -10.67
N ASP A 94 22.82 -24.17 -11.89
CA ASP A 94 21.61 -23.36 -12.17
C ASP A 94 20.45 -24.30 -12.50
N ARG A 95 19.86 -24.89 -11.45
CA ARG A 95 18.72 -25.77 -11.62
C ARG A 95 17.56 -24.99 -12.22
N ALA A 96 17.00 -25.45 -13.33
CA ALA A 96 15.76 -24.89 -13.86
C ALA A 96 14.60 -25.22 -12.92
N LEU A 97 13.87 -24.20 -12.53
CA LEU A 97 12.63 -24.31 -11.78
C LEU A 97 11.46 -23.91 -12.68
N THR A 98 10.27 -24.33 -12.30
CA THR A 98 9.03 -23.82 -12.88
C THR A 98 8.25 -23.07 -11.82
N ARG A 99 7.72 -21.91 -12.18
CA ARG A 99 6.83 -21.10 -11.35
C ARG A 99 5.56 -20.77 -12.11
N GLU A 100 4.44 -21.01 -11.48
CA GLU A 100 3.13 -20.57 -11.97
C GLU A 100 2.95 -19.09 -11.66
N VAL A 101 2.54 -18.32 -12.65
CA VAL A 101 2.20 -16.89 -12.52
C VAL A 101 0.74 -16.72 -12.90
N PRO A 102 -0.16 -16.68 -11.92
CA PRO A 102 -1.59 -16.44 -12.18
C PRO A 102 -1.81 -14.96 -12.56
N VAL A 103 -2.57 -14.76 -13.63
CA VAL A 103 -2.87 -13.47 -14.22
C VAL A 103 -4.39 -13.27 -14.21
N ALA A 104 -4.86 -12.14 -13.73
CA ALA A 104 -6.27 -11.77 -13.73
C ALA A 104 -6.66 -11.12 -15.06
N GLU A 105 -7.95 -11.15 -15.39
CA GLU A 105 -8.47 -10.39 -16.53
C GLU A 105 -8.23 -8.89 -16.37
N GLY A 106 -7.81 -8.24 -17.46
CA GLY A 106 -7.48 -6.82 -17.47
C GLY A 106 -6.06 -6.52 -17.03
N TRP A 107 -5.88 -5.40 -16.37
CA TRP A 107 -4.56 -4.91 -16.00
C TRP A 107 -3.99 -5.58 -14.76
N ASN A 108 -2.73 -5.98 -14.86
CA ASN A 108 -1.94 -6.62 -13.83
C ASN A 108 -0.62 -5.90 -13.63
N LEU A 109 -0.08 -5.94 -12.43
CA LEU A 109 1.28 -5.54 -12.11
C LEU A 109 2.11 -6.81 -11.92
N LEU A 110 2.94 -7.16 -12.89
CA LEU A 110 3.61 -8.45 -13.01
C LEU A 110 5.13 -8.31 -12.96
N SER A 111 5.81 -9.44 -12.77
CA SER A 111 7.25 -9.62 -12.93
C SER A 111 7.55 -11.03 -13.39
N VAL A 112 8.75 -11.25 -13.91
CA VAL A 112 9.24 -12.57 -14.31
C VAL A 112 10.12 -13.11 -13.18
N PRO A 113 9.75 -14.26 -12.55
CA PRO A 113 10.45 -14.75 -11.35
C PRO A 113 11.68 -15.59 -11.64
N LEU A 114 11.85 -16.07 -12.87
CA LEU A 114 12.96 -16.93 -13.32
C LEU A 114 13.56 -16.38 -14.61
N ALA A 115 14.75 -16.81 -14.99
CA ALA A 115 15.41 -16.42 -16.23
C ALA A 115 15.11 -17.44 -17.36
N PRO A 116 14.00 -17.27 -18.09
CA PRO A 116 13.66 -18.20 -19.16
C PRO A 116 14.62 -18.05 -20.35
N ALA A 117 14.78 -19.11 -21.15
CA ALA A 117 15.59 -19.09 -22.35
C ALA A 117 15.06 -18.08 -23.40
N ALA A 118 13.75 -17.85 -23.42
CA ALA A 118 13.09 -16.85 -24.26
C ALA A 118 12.43 -15.78 -23.37
N PRO A 119 13.15 -14.70 -22.97
CA PRO A 119 12.65 -13.70 -22.03
C PRO A 119 11.73 -12.65 -22.68
N ALA A 120 11.35 -12.81 -23.95
CA ALA A 120 10.49 -11.88 -24.68
C ALA A 120 9.09 -11.83 -24.08
N PHE A 121 8.48 -10.64 -24.02
CA PHE A 121 7.17 -10.39 -23.40
C PHE A 121 6.08 -11.34 -23.92
N GLY A 122 5.96 -11.49 -25.24
CA GLY A 122 4.98 -12.40 -25.85
C GLY A 122 5.24 -13.89 -25.56
N ALA A 123 6.47 -14.26 -25.21
CA ALA A 123 6.82 -15.64 -24.85
C ALA A 123 6.55 -15.95 -23.38
N VAL A 124 6.83 -15.01 -22.47
CA VAL A 124 6.68 -15.22 -21.01
C VAL A 124 5.26 -14.90 -20.50
N LEU A 125 4.52 -14.04 -21.21
CA LEU A 125 3.16 -13.62 -20.88
C LEU A 125 2.26 -13.65 -22.11
N PRO A 126 2.06 -14.82 -22.75
CA PRO A 126 1.36 -14.93 -24.06
C PRO A 126 -0.11 -14.56 -24.01
N MET A 127 -0.74 -14.52 -22.80
CA MET A 127 -2.12 -14.09 -22.61
C MET A 127 -2.27 -12.56 -22.51
N CYS A 128 -1.17 -11.80 -22.61
CA CYS A 128 -1.21 -10.35 -22.43
C CYS A 128 -1.09 -9.66 -23.80
N GLU A 129 -2.04 -8.77 -24.11
CA GLU A 129 -2.11 -8.05 -25.40
C GLU A 129 -1.25 -6.79 -25.43
N SER A 130 -0.92 -6.22 -24.26
CA SER A 130 -0.12 -5.00 -24.16
C SER A 130 0.59 -4.93 -22.82
N GLY A 131 1.78 -4.31 -22.82
CA GLY A 131 2.57 -4.11 -21.64
C GLY A 131 3.26 -2.76 -21.59
N PHE A 132 3.64 -2.32 -20.38
CA PHE A 132 4.35 -1.07 -20.16
C PHE A 132 5.43 -1.27 -19.09
N PHE A 133 6.63 -0.85 -19.42
CA PHE A 133 7.63 -0.55 -18.40
C PHE A 133 7.46 0.88 -17.89
N PHE A 134 7.81 1.08 -16.63
CA PHE A 134 7.91 2.41 -16.06
C PHE A 134 9.39 2.79 -15.86
N THR A 135 9.71 4.03 -16.20
CA THR A 135 11.03 4.60 -15.96
C THR A 135 10.88 5.90 -15.18
N PRO A 136 11.58 6.06 -14.04
CA PRO A 136 11.53 7.30 -13.27
C PRO A 136 11.87 8.52 -14.15
N GLY A 137 11.04 9.56 -14.06
CA GLY A 137 11.20 10.79 -14.84
C GLY A 137 10.68 10.74 -16.29
N ALA A 138 10.59 9.56 -16.90
CA ALA A 138 10.07 9.38 -18.26
C ALA A 138 8.64 8.85 -18.31
N GLY A 139 8.20 8.13 -17.24
CA GLY A 139 6.85 7.56 -17.18
C GLY A 139 6.74 6.17 -17.81
N TYR A 140 5.56 5.85 -18.33
CA TYR A 140 5.26 4.57 -18.96
C TYR A 140 5.73 4.55 -20.41
N ALA A 141 6.43 3.47 -20.78
CA ALA A 141 6.82 3.15 -22.16
C ALA A 141 6.19 1.82 -22.55
N ALA A 142 5.46 1.82 -23.66
CA ALA A 142 4.88 0.60 -24.22
C ALA A 142 6.00 -0.38 -24.63
N ILE A 143 5.75 -1.65 -24.46
CA ILE A 143 6.61 -2.75 -24.89
C ILE A 143 5.89 -3.59 -25.92
N ASP A 144 6.64 -4.22 -26.79
CA ASP A 144 6.15 -5.16 -27.81
C ASP A 144 6.47 -6.61 -27.42
N ASP A 145 5.95 -7.56 -28.19
CA ASP A 145 6.12 -9.00 -27.94
C ASP A 145 7.59 -9.46 -27.94
N SER A 146 8.48 -8.73 -28.61
CA SER A 146 9.91 -9.04 -28.72
C SER A 146 10.72 -8.45 -27.55
N THR A 147 10.14 -7.54 -26.79
CA THR A 147 10.82 -6.86 -25.68
C THR A 147 11.14 -7.82 -24.56
N ALA A 148 12.43 -7.93 -24.19
CA ALA A 148 12.84 -8.77 -23.08
C ALA A 148 12.34 -8.23 -21.73
N VAL A 149 11.82 -9.13 -20.89
CA VAL A 149 11.38 -8.84 -19.51
C VAL A 149 12.43 -9.39 -18.55
N PRO A 150 13.33 -8.56 -18.02
CA PRO A 150 14.38 -9.01 -17.10
C PRO A 150 13.79 -9.43 -15.75
N VAL A 151 14.41 -10.44 -15.13
CA VAL A 151 14.11 -10.78 -13.72
C VAL A 151 14.40 -9.58 -12.83
N GLY A 152 13.57 -9.39 -11.79
CA GLY A 152 13.71 -8.26 -10.88
C GLY A 152 13.03 -6.96 -11.33
N ARG A 153 12.67 -6.83 -12.61
CA ARG A 153 11.93 -5.68 -13.14
C ARG A 153 10.45 -6.01 -13.26
N GLY A 154 9.61 -5.12 -12.73
CA GLY A 154 8.17 -5.24 -12.90
C GLY A 154 7.62 -4.43 -14.07
N LEU A 155 6.41 -4.79 -14.51
CA LEU A 155 5.68 -4.15 -15.60
C LEU A 155 4.17 -4.16 -15.34
N PHE A 156 3.45 -3.22 -15.97
CA PHE A 156 2.01 -3.34 -16.15
C PHE A 156 1.71 -4.10 -17.44
N ALA A 157 0.76 -5.03 -17.38
CA ALA A 157 0.28 -5.75 -18.57
C ALA A 157 -1.24 -5.91 -18.52
N ASN A 158 -1.88 -5.76 -19.69
CA ASN A 158 -3.30 -6.03 -19.91
C ASN A 158 -3.47 -7.40 -20.49
N CYS A 159 -4.15 -8.29 -19.80
CA CYS A 159 -4.14 -9.72 -20.07
C CYS A 159 -5.55 -10.31 -20.03
N ALA A 160 -5.76 -11.43 -20.71
CA ALA A 160 -6.84 -12.36 -20.39
C ALA A 160 -6.51 -13.14 -19.10
N ALA A 161 -7.53 -13.55 -18.37
CA ALA A 161 -7.33 -14.36 -17.16
C ALA A 161 -6.77 -15.74 -17.53
N ASP A 162 -5.59 -16.08 -17.00
CA ASP A 162 -4.91 -17.35 -17.22
C ASP A 162 -3.82 -17.58 -16.16
N THR A 163 -3.11 -18.72 -16.26
CA THR A 163 -1.90 -19.00 -15.49
C THR A 163 -0.80 -19.40 -16.46
N THR A 164 0.31 -18.63 -16.49
CA THR A 164 1.48 -19.00 -17.28
C THR A 164 2.49 -19.73 -16.42
N GLU A 165 3.14 -20.73 -17.01
CA GLU A 165 4.29 -21.42 -16.41
C GLU A 165 5.58 -20.81 -16.94
N ILE A 166 6.41 -20.28 -16.06
CA ILE A 166 7.73 -19.75 -16.40
C ILE A 166 8.78 -20.72 -15.88
N THR A 167 9.54 -21.29 -16.82
CA THR A 167 10.61 -22.23 -16.51
C THR A 167 11.96 -21.62 -16.87
N GLY A 168 12.91 -21.71 -15.94
CA GLY A 168 14.27 -21.21 -16.13
C GLY A 168 15.12 -21.35 -14.88
N PRO A 169 16.43 -21.08 -14.98
CA PRO A 169 17.28 -21.00 -13.81
C PRO A 169 16.87 -19.84 -12.90
N VAL A 170 17.18 -20.01 -11.61
CA VAL A 170 17.05 -18.91 -10.64
C VAL A 170 18.10 -17.86 -10.99
N ALA A 171 17.64 -16.69 -11.41
CA ALA A 171 18.53 -15.56 -11.59
C ALA A 171 18.95 -15.01 -10.22
N ASP A 172 20.12 -14.41 -10.15
CA ASP A 172 20.54 -13.66 -8.98
C ASP A 172 19.67 -12.38 -8.89
N SER A 173 18.52 -12.53 -8.25
CA SER A 173 17.61 -11.43 -7.92
C SER A 173 17.86 -10.85 -6.54
N SER A 174 18.97 -11.26 -5.89
CA SER A 174 19.34 -10.75 -4.56
C SER A 174 19.68 -9.26 -4.57
N ALA A 175 19.98 -8.69 -5.76
CA ALA A 175 20.37 -7.30 -5.94
C ALA A 175 19.60 -6.65 -7.11
N ILE A 176 18.53 -5.92 -6.81
CA ILE A 176 17.71 -5.22 -7.80
C ILE A 176 18.11 -3.74 -7.86
N PRO A 177 18.63 -3.23 -8.99
CA PRO A 177 18.95 -1.81 -9.13
C PRO A 177 17.67 -0.96 -9.15
N VAL A 178 17.71 0.16 -8.43
CA VAL A 178 16.64 1.15 -8.42
C VAL A 178 17.20 2.53 -8.71
N ALA A 179 16.47 3.31 -9.49
CA ALA A 179 16.76 4.72 -9.72
C ALA A 179 16.07 5.61 -8.66
N GLN A 180 16.50 6.86 -8.55
CA GLN A 180 15.78 7.85 -7.75
C GLN A 180 14.34 8.02 -8.25
N GLY A 181 13.37 8.02 -7.34
CA GLY A 181 11.95 8.12 -7.67
C GLY A 181 11.24 6.77 -7.58
N TRP A 182 10.15 6.63 -8.32
CA TRP A 182 9.33 5.42 -8.33
C TRP A 182 9.90 4.36 -9.27
N ASN A 183 9.96 3.11 -8.80
CA ASN A 183 10.40 1.95 -9.57
C ASN A 183 9.35 0.83 -9.46
N ILE A 184 9.26 -0.01 -10.49
CA ILE A 184 8.50 -1.26 -10.42
C ILE A 184 9.53 -2.40 -10.36
N ILE A 185 9.45 -3.17 -9.29
CA ILE A 185 10.33 -4.32 -9.03
C ILE A 185 9.52 -5.61 -8.92
N GLY A 186 10.19 -6.75 -8.99
CA GLY A 186 9.59 -8.04 -8.68
C GLY A 186 10.59 -8.94 -7.97
N PRO A 187 10.15 -9.83 -7.08
CA PRO A 187 11.04 -10.84 -6.50
C PRO A 187 11.42 -11.87 -7.55
N GLY A 188 12.51 -12.60 -7.27
CA GLY A 188 12.88 -13.78 -8.05
C GLY A 188 12.01 -14.99 -7.74
N ALA A 189 12.61 -16.15 -7.67
CA ALA A 189 11.94 -17.44 -7.52
C ALA A 189 11.14 -17.60 -6.21
N ASP A 190 11.53 -16.90 -5.15
CA ASP A 190 10.97 -17.08 -3.81
C ASP A 190 10.24 -15.81 -3.32
N SER A 191 9.29 -16.03 -2.41
CA SER A 191 8.63 -14.94 -1.71
C SER A 191 9.55 -14.26 -0.72
N VAL A 192 9.46 -12.92 -0.62
CA VAL A 192 10.31 -12.09 0.23
C VAL A 192 9.45 -11.24 1.15
N GLY A 193 9.65 -11.35 2.46
CA GLY A 193 9.02 -10.44 3.42
C GLY A 193 9.57 -9.02 3.29
N VAL A 194 8.70 -8.02 3.24
CA VAL A 194 9.12 -6.60 3.09
C VAL A 194 10.10 -6.17 4.19
N GLY A 195 9.93 -6.69 5.42
CA GLY A 195 10.81 -6.40 6.55
C GLY A 195 12.23 -6.96 6.42
N THR A 196 12.51 -7.84 5.44
CA THR A 196 13.84 -8.41 5.20
C THR A 196 14.59 -7.73 4.05
N ILE A 197 13.99 -6.73 3.41
CA ILE A 197 14.59 -6.02 2.29
C ILE A 197 15.66 -5.06 2.82
N GLY A 198 16.90 -5.32 2.44
CA GLY A 198 18.02 -4.40 2.65
C GLY A 198 18.16 -3.40 1.50
N THR A 199 18.92 -2.33 1.74
CA THR A 199 19.25 -1.34 0.70
C THR A 199 20.70 -0.94 0.74
N SER A 200 21.26 -0.64 -0.42
CA SER A 200 22.59 -0.06 -0.58
C SER A 200 22.49 1.16 -1.52
N PRO A 201 22.71 2.40 -1.04
CA PRO A 201 22.95 2.79 0.36
C PRO A 201 21.80 2.47 1.31
N PRO A 202 22.06 2.36 2.62
CA PRO A 202 21.02 2.08 3.61
C PRO A 202 19.94 3.17 3.67
N GLY A 203 18.66 2.78 3.88
CA GLY A 203 17.57 3.72 4.16
C GLY A 203 17.10 4.55 2.96
N ILE A 204 17.35 4.13 1.72
CA ILE A 204 16.92 4.88 0.53
C ILE A 204 15.42 4.77 0.23
N LEU A 205 14.69 3.84 0.87
CA LEU A 205 13.25 3.69 0.63
C LEU A 205 12.45 4.79 1.32
N THR A 206 11.57 5.45 0.57
CA THR A 206 10.72 6.57 1.01
C THR A 206 9.23 6.33 0.80
N SER A 207 8.85 5.08 0.53
CA SER A 207 7.46 4.61 0.49
C SER A 207 7.37 3.20 1.04
N SER A 208 6.15 2.76 1.35
CA SER A 208 5.83 1.34 1.42
C SER A 208 5.94 0.72 0.03
N LEU A 209 5.93 -0.62 -0.03
CA LEU A 209 5.81 -1.34 -1.29
C LEU A 209 4.32 -1.52 -1.62
N PHE A 210 3.95 -1.29 -2.88
CA PHE A 210 2.56 -1.39 -3.31
C PHE A 210 2.44 -2.41 -4.44
N GLY A 211 1.59 -3.42 -4.21
CA GLY A 211 1.05 -4.24 -5.29
C GLY A 211 -0.15 -3.55 -5.97
N PHE A 212 -0.66 -4.17 -7.02
CA PHE A 212 -1.87 -3.74 -7.72
C PHE A 212 -2.85 -4.91 -7.81
N VAL A 213 -4.09 -4.65 -7.42
CA VAL A 213 -5.19 -5.63 -7.50
C VAL A 213 -6.21 -5.10 -8.51
N SER A 214 -6.48 -5.88 -9.55
CA SER A 214 -7.47 -5.50 -10.56
C SER A 214 -8.83 -5.21 -9.89
N GLY A 215 -9.42 -4.07 -10.20
CA GLY A 215 -10.69 -3.61 -9.61
C GLY A 215 -10.60 -2.95 -8.23
N GLU A 216 -9.48 -3.07 -7.51
CA GLU A 216 -9.28 -2.47 -6.18
C GLU A 216 -8.17 -1.39 -6.17
N GLY A 217 -7.25 -1.42 -7.15
CA GLY A 217 -6.15 -0.47 -7.25
C GLY A 217 -4.93 -0.87 -6.44
N TYR A 218 -4.19 0.14 -5.92
CA TYR A 218 -2.96 -0.09 -5.18
C TYR A 218 -3.23 -0.54 -3.74
N ALA A 219 -2.50 -1.56 -3.30
CA ALA A 219 -2.52 -2.08 -1.93
C ALA A 219 -1.09 -2.18 -1.39
N VAL A 220 -0.91 -1.88 -0.10
CA VAL A 220 0.39 -2.07 0.57
C VAL A 220 0.68 -3.56 0.69
N ALA A 221 1.89 -3.96 0.29
CA ALA A 221 2.35 -5.33 0.37
C ALA A 221 3.24 -5.53 1.61
N ASP A 222 3.01 -6.62 2.34
CA ASP A 222 3.88 -7.09 3.43
C ASP A 222 4.83 -8.19 2.95
N THR A 223 4.51 -8.82 1.82
CA THR A 223 5.29 -9.89 1.18
C THR A 223 5.30 -9.69 -0.32
N LEU A 224 6.47 -9.85 -0.92
CA LEU A 224 6.64 -9.90 -2.36
C LEU A 224 6.47 -11.34 -2.82
N THR A 225 5.57 -11.58 -3.75
CA THR A 225 5.27 -12.92 -4.29
C THR A 225 5.84 -13.06 -5.69
N PRO A 226 6.50 -14.17 -6.04
CA PRO A 226 6.98 -14.44 -7.39
C PRO A 226 5.91 -14.21 -8.46
N GLY A 227 6.30 -13.63 -9.58
CA GLY A 227 5.39 -13.29 -10.67
C GLY A 227 4.61 -11.98 -10.50
N ARG A 228 4.59 -11.38 -9.30
CA ARG A 228 3.94 -10.10 -9.04
C ARG A 228 4.94 -8.95 -9.07
N GLY A 229 4.51 -7.82 -9.63
CA GLY A 229 5.25 -6.57 -9.60
C GLY A 229 4.87 -5.71 -8.39
N TYR A 230 5.81 -4.87 -7.95
CA TYR A 230 5.60 -3.99 -6.80
C TYR A 230 6.23 -2.63 -7.03
N TRP A 231 5.50 -1.59 -6.71
CA TRP A 231 6.02 -0.24 -6.68
C TRP A 231 6.82 0.04 -5.42
N VAL A 232 7.94 0.71 -5.59
CA VAL A 232 8.76 1.23 -4.48
C VAL A 232 9.36 2.57 -4.87
N LYS A 233 9.47 3.50 -3.91
CA LYS A 233 10.08 4.81 -4.13
C LYS A 233 11.42 4.90 -3.41
N ALA A 234 12.47 5.25 -4.15
CA ALA A 234 13.79 5.50 -3.63
C ALA A 234 14.14 6.99 -3.62
N SER A 235 14.83 7.46 -2.58
CA SER A 235 15.33 8.84 -2.47
C SER A 235 16.50 9.13 -3.39
N GLN A 236 17.25 8.11 -3.78
CA GLN A 236 18.40 8.16 -4.68
C GLN A 236 18.57 6.81 -5.39
N ALA A 237 19.41 6.76 -6.39
CA ALA A 237 19.79 5.51 -7.04
C ALA A 237 20.52 4.59 -6.06
N GLY A 238 20.32 3.28 -6.21
CA GLY A 238 20.92 2.27 -5.35
C GLY A 238 20.46 0.87 -5.71
N THR A 239 20.61 -0.05 -4.77
CA THR A 239 20.28 -1.46 -4.95
C THR A 239 19.40 -1.94 -3.81
N LEU A 240 18.33 -2.65 -4.12
CA LEU A 240 17.54 -3.41 -3.16
C LEU A 240 18.14 -4.81 -3.03
N ARG A 241 18.33 -5.28 -1.81
CA ARG A 241 18.78 -6.62 -1.51
C ARG A 241 17.62 -7.44 -0.96
N LEU A 242 17.18 -8.42 -1.73
CA LEU A 242 16.09 -9.32 -1.38
C LEU A 242 16.67 -10.57 -0.72
N ALA A 243 16.67 -10.63 0.61
CA ALA A 243 17.13 -11.81 1.33
C ALA A 243 16.01 -12.82 1.51
N THR A 244 16.22 -14.06 1.07
CA THR A 244 15.25 -15.16 1.15
C THR A 244 15.30 -15.92 2.48
N THR A 245 16.22 -15.60 3.40
CA THR A 245 16.44 -16.39 4.63
C THR A 245 15.86 -15.74 5.88
N ALA A 246 15.27 -16.58 6.74
CA ALA A 246 14.74 -16.28 8.07
C ALA A 246 15.78 -15.69 9.07
N ALA A 247 17.02 -15.44 8.66
CA ALA A 247 18.12 -15.02 9.53
C ALA A 247 18.17 -13.51 9.82
N MET A 248 17.36 -12.68 9.16
CA MET A 248 17.35 -11.21 9.34
C MET A 248 16.04 -10.66 9.98
N ALA A 249 15.30 -11.47 10.71
CA ALA A 249 14.08 -11.07 11.41
C ALA A 249 14.32 -10.18 12.65
N ARG A 250 15.33 -9.32 12.67
CA ARG A 250 15.64 -8.41 13.80
C ARG A 250 15.61 -6.93 13.45
N GLY A 251 14.93 -6.56 12.40
CA GLY A 251 14.67 -5.16 12.06
C GLY A 251 13.26 -5.01 11.53
N GLY A 252 12.27 -5.58 12.24
CA GLY A 252 10.87 -5.40 11.91
C GLY A 252 10.52 -3.91 11.96
N ILE A 253 10.10 -3.35 10.85
CA ILE A 253 9.34 -2.09 10.87
C ILE A 253 8.10 -2.42 11.72
N GLU A 254 8.05 -1.85 12.91
CA GLU A 254 6.90 -1.95 13.80
C GLU A 254 5.65 -1.65 12.99
N ARG A 255 4.74 -2.61 12.94
CA ARG A 255 3.42 -2.44 12.34
C ARG A 255 2.62 -1.54 13.25
N ASP A 256 2.79 -0.24 13.10
CA ASP A 256 1.84 0.72 13.64
C ASP A 256 0.60 0.67 12.72
N GLU A 257 -0.21 -0.37 12.88
CA GLU A 257 -1.57 -0.38 12.34
C GLU A 257 -2.32 0.66 13.15
N PRO A 258 -2.67 1.82 12.57
CA PRO A 258 -3.42 2.81 13.32
C PRO A 258 -4.72 2.17 13.77
N THR A 259 -4.99 2.20 15.06
CA THR A 259 -6.27 1.75 15.61
C THR A 259 -7.40 2.50 14.89
N ASP A 260 -8.48 1.82 14.52
CA ASP A 260 -9.65 2.34 13.76
C ASP A 260 -10.23 3.66 14.33
N ALA A 261 -9.83 4.07 15.53
CA ALA A 261 -10.30 5.27 16.22
C ALA A 261 -9.62 6.58 15.77
N SER A 262 -8.52 6.53 15.03
CA SER A 262 -7.72 7.73 14.69
C SER A 262 -8.00 8.29 13.28
N TYR A 263 -8.77 7.59 12.45
CA TYR A 263 -9.09 8.02 11.08
C TYR A 263 -10.47 7.57 10.61
N THR A 264 -11.02 8.34 9.66
CA THR A 264 -12.23 7.97 8.92
C THR A 264 -11.83 7.35 7.60
N ARG A 265 -12.25 6.11 7.36
CA ARG A 265 -12.05 5.43 6.10
C ARG A 265 -13.21 5.72 5.16
N LEU A 266 -12.89 6.13 3.93
CA LEU A 266 -13.84 6.30 2.85
C LEU A 266 -13.63 5.17 1.85
N ARG A 267 -14.69 4.48 1.48
CA ARG A 267 -14.72 3.56 0.36
C ARG A 267 -15.46 4.21 -0.79
N VAL A 268 -14.78 4.38 -1.90
CA VAL A 268 -15.32 4.92 -3.14
C VAL A 268 -15.53 3.76 -4.10
N THR A 269 -16.77 3.54 -4.54
CA THR A 269 -17.14 2.42 -5.41
C THR A 269 -17.87 2.94 -6.63
N ASP A 270 -17.49 2.50 -7.82
CA ASP A 270 -18.14 2.85 -9.08
C ASP A 270 -19.29 1.91 -9.44
N ALA A 271 -20.01 2.21 -10.52
CA ALA A 271 -21.16 1.42 -10.97
C ALA A 271 -20.82 -0.02 -11.37
N THR A 272 -19.56 -0.32 -11.69
CA THR A 272 -19.11 -1.68 -12.04
C THR A 272 -18.65 -2.47 -10.82
N GLY A 273 -18.67 -1.87 -9.61
CA GLY A 273 -18.26 -2.51 -8.36
C GLY A 273 -16.77 -2.36 -8.03
N ARG A 274 -15.97 -1.69 -8.89
CA ARG A 274 -14.56 -1.38 -8.59
C ARG A 274 -14.51 -0.39 -7.43
N SER A 275 -13.59 -0.58 -6.50
CA SER A 275 -13.56 0.25 -5.30
C SER A 275 -12.13 0.54 -4.83
N ALA A 276 -11.94 1.72 -4.24
CA ALA A 276 -10.70 2.09 -3.57
C ALA A 276 -11.00 2.75 -2.21
N SER A 277 -10.02 2.70 -1.31
CA SER A 277 -10.13 3.27 0.02
C SER A 277 -9.26 4.51 0.17
N LEU A 278 -9.83 5.56 0.76
CA LEU A 278 -9.13 6.77 1.17
C LEU A 278 -9.24 6.93 2.69
N LEU A 279 -8.28 7.60 3.29
CA LEU A 279 -8.28 7.92 4.72
C LEU A 279 -8.34 9.43 4.94
N LEU A 280 -9.14 9.83 5.90
CA LEU A 280 -9.13 11.18 6.46
C LEU A 280 -8.70 11.07 7.92
N ALA A 281 -7.59 11.73 8.29
CA ALA A 281 -7.04 11.75 9.63
C ALA A 281 -6.84 13.19 10.11
N ARG A 282 -6.83 13.40 11.42
CA ARG A 282 -6.43 14.69 12.01
C ARG A 282 -4.94 14.81 12.11
N GLU A 283 -4.31 13.74 12.56
CA GLU A 283 -2.87 13.60 12.72
C GLU A 283 -2.43 12.29 12.09
N ALA A 284 -1.22 12.27 11.57
CA ALA A 284 -0.63 11.08 11.00
C ALA A 284 0.87 11.08 11.29
N SER A 285 1.38 9.94 11.75
CA SER A 285 2.81 9.71 11.86
C SER A 285 3.46 9.75 10.45
N GLU A 286 4.76 10.00 10.39
CA GLU A 286 5.47 9.95 9.11
C GLU A 286 5.40 8.55 8.48
N ALA A 287 5.46 7.50 9.29
CA ALA A 287 5.27 6.12 8.83
C ALA A 287 3.90 5.92 8.15
N LEU A 288 2.82 6.45 8.74
CA LEU A 288 1.48 6.38 8.14
C LEU A 288 1.43 7.17 6.81
N ARG A 289 2.03 8.36 6.76
CA ARG A 289 2.10 9.17 5.52
C ARG A 289 2.86 8.43 4.42
N MET A 290 3.97 7.78 4.74
CA MET A 290 4.75 6.98 3.78
C MET A 290 3.93 5.81 3.21
N ARG A 291 3.15 5.12 4.04
CA ARG A 291 2.26 4.02 3.61
C ARG A 291 1.16 4.48 2.64
N HIS A 292 0.75 5.74 2.72
CA HIS A 292 -0.33 6.30 1.92
C HIS A 292 0.14 7.21 0.77
N ARG A 293 1.45 7.31 0.52
CA ARG A 293 2.01 7.97 -0.66
C ARG A 293 1.90 7.03 -1.85
N LEU A 294 0.84 7.19 -2.65
CA LEU A 294 0.55 6.29 -3.77
C LEU A 294 1.59 6.41 -4.89
N PRO A 295 1.82 5.31 -5.63
CA PRO A 295 2.59 5.30 -6.87
C PRO A 295 2.03 6.28 -7.91
N PRO A 296 2.74 6.53 -9.03
CA PRO A 296 2.19 7.24 -10.18
C PRO A 296 0.85 6.67 -10.58
N LYS A 297 -0.02 7.51 -11.16
CA LYS A 297 -1.30 7.03 -11.68
C LYS A 297 -1.07 5.87 -12.64
N PRO A 298 -1.88 4.82 -12.56
CA PRO A 298 -1.80 3.73 -13.52
C PRO A 298 -2.20 4.24 -14.91
N PRO A 299 -2.04 3.44 -15.98
CA PRO A 299 -2.53 3.78 -17.33
C PRO A 299 -3.98 4.30 -17.32
N ALA A 300 -4.30 5.26 -18.20
CA ALA A 300 -5.51 6.10 -18.11
C ALA A 300 -6.85 5.35 -18.08
N SER A 301 -6.91 4.14 -18.62
CA SER A 301 -8.11 3.29 -18.60
C SER A 301 -8.37 2.60 -17.25
N LEU A 302 -7.39 2.61 -16.34
CA LEU A 302 -7.49 1.94 -15.05
C LEU A 302 -8.24 2.78 -14.03
N PHE A 303 -9.00 2.08 -13.19
CA PHE A 303 -9.65 2.67 -12.03
C PHE A 303 -8.61 3.07 -10.98
N ASP A 304 -8.59 4.33 -10.63
CA ASP A 304 -7.75 4.88 -9.59
C ASP A 304 -8.48 6.01 -8.85
N VAL A 305 -8.38 5.98 -7.53
CA VAL A 305 -8.98 6.99 -6.65
C VAL A 305 -7.93 7.47 -5.66
N ARG A 306 -7.64 8.75 -5.70
CA ARG A 306 -6.64 9.37 -4.83
C ARG A 306 -6.97 10.82 -4.52
N PHE A 307 -6.39 11.36 -3.48
CA PHE A 307 -6.38 12.79 -3.27
C PHE A 307 -5.51 13.49 -4.33
N ALA A 308 -5.83 14.74 -4.66
CA ALA A 308 -5.11 15.52 -5.68
C ALA A 308 -3.60 15.69 -5.40
N ASN A 309 -3.17 15.49 -4.15
CA ASN A 309 -1.76 15.47 -3.76
C ASN A 309 -1.06 14.12 -4.03
N GLY A 310 -1.72 13.18 -4.69
CA GLY A 310 -1.17 11.86 -5.03
C GLY A 310 -1.14 10.86 -3.87
N GLN A 311 -1.94 11.06 -2.84
CA GLN A 311 -1.99 10.20 -1.65
C GLN A 311 -3.37 9.55 -1.48
N SER A 312 -3.43 8.47 -0.71
CA SER A 312 -4.68 7.89 -0.22
C SER A 312 -5.04 8.35 1.20
N LEU A 313 -4.21 9.20 1.81
CA LEU A 313 -4.43 9.84 3.10
C LEU A 313 -4.47 11.36 2.92
N ALA A 314 -5.50 12.01 3.47
CA ALA A 314 -5.52 13.45 3.67
C ALA A 314 -5.64 13.77 5.17
N MET A 315 -5.02 14.89 5.53
CA MET A 315 -5.10 15.43 6.87
C MET A 315 -5.79 16.77 6.82
N GLY A 316 -6.79 16.97 7.64
CA GLY A 316 -7.50 18.22 7.65
C GLY A 316 -8.27 18.44 8.93
N THR A 317 -8.38 19.71 9.28
CA THR A 317 -9.26 20.24 10.32
C THR A 317 -10.58 20.73 9.71
N GLU A 318 -11.51 21.10 10.54
CA GLU A 318 -12.93 21.41 10.32
C GLU A 318 -13.37 22.15 9.02
N LYS A 319 -12.46 22.67 8.19
CA LYS A 319 -12.83 23.51 7.03
C LYS A 319 -12.17 23.10 5.71
N ASP A 320 -11.28 22.14 5.74
CA ASP A 320 -10.51 21.77 4.56
C ASP A 320 -11.24 20.71 3.74
N LEU A 321 -11.67 21.07 2.53
CA LEU A 321 -12.14 20.11 1.55
C LEU A 321 -10.95 19.64 0.71
N HIS A 322 -10.70 18.33 0.75
CA HIS A 322 -9.66 17.67 -0.02
C HIS A 322 -10.21 17.19 -1.36
N ASN A 323 -9.64 17.66 -2.44
CA ASN A 323 -10.02 17.21 -3.76
C ASN A 323 -9.60 15.76 -3.97
N VAL A 324 -10.53 14.95 -4.44
CA VAL A 324 -10.35 13.55 -4.83
C VAL A 324 -10.46 13.45 -6.34
N GLU A 325 -9.49 12.82 -6.94
CA GLU A 325 -9.45 12.53 -8.37
C GLU A 325 -9.92 11.10 -8.61
N LEU A 326 -10.81 10.94 -9.58
CA LEU A 326 -11.35 9.67 -10.02
C LEU A 326 -10.87 9.43 -11.45
N GLN A 327 -10.06 8.39 -11.67
CA GLN A 327 -9.63 7.97 -12.99
C GLN A 327 -10.35 6.67 -13.37
N GLY A 328 -10.83 6.57 -14.60
CA GLY A 328 -11.45 5.35 -15.12
C GLY A 328 -12.71 4.90 -14.39
N ALA A 329 -13.31 5.75 -13.54
CA ALA A 329 -14.52 5.41 -12.80
C ALA A 329 -15.76 5.47 -13.71
N THR A 330 -16.67 4.52 -13.56
CA THR A 330 -17.96 4.49 -14.25
C THR A 330 -19.06 5.01 -13.34
N PRO A 331 -19.72 6.13 -13.66
CA PRO A 331 -20.81 6.66 -12.86
C PRO A 331 -22.04 5.73 -12.85
N PRO A 332 -22.87 5.77 -11.78
CA PRO A 332 -22.74 6.58 -10.57
C PRO A 332 -21.64 6.06 -9.63
N VAL A 333 -21.10 6.97 -8.81
CA VAL A 333 -20.08 6.63 -7.81
C VAL A 333 -20.70 6.70 -6.43
N SER A 334 -20.53 5.67 -5.61
CA SER A 334 -20.93 5.67 -4.21
C SER A 334 -19.73 5.93 -3.30
N VAL A 335 -19.94 6.76 -2.28
CA VAL A 335 -18.98 7.02 -1.22
C VAL A 335 -19.58 6.56 0.09
N GLN A 336 -18.88 5.61 0.75
CA GLN A 336 -19.26 5.08 2.05
C GLN A 336 -18.17 5.41 3.06
N HIS A 337 -18.54 5.78 4.27
CA HIS A 337 -17.58 5.98 5.36
C HIS A 337 -17.65 4.89 6.42
N ARG A 338 -16.51 4.72 7.14
CA ARG A 338 -16.38 3.94 8.36
C ARG A 338 -15.50 4.70 9.34
N GLY A 339 -15.86 4.71 10.62
CA GLY A 339 -15.05 5.35 11.66
C GLY A 339 -15.39 6.82 11.96
N LEU A 340 -16.55 7.34 11.50
CA LEU A 340 -17.04 8.63 12.02
C LEU A 340 -17.45 8.48 13.48
N SER A 341 -16.89 9.32 14.34
CA SER A 341 -17.26 9.39 15.75
C SER A 341 -18.53 10.22 15.95
N PRO A 342 -19.26 10.02 17.06
CA PRO A 342 -20.36 10.90 17.44
C PRO A 342 -19.94 12.38 17.41
N GLY A 343 -20.74 13.23 16.77
CA GLY A 343 -20.42 14.64 16.59
C GLY A 343 -19.56 14.98 15.38
N GLN A 344 -19.01 13.99 14.69
CA GLN A 344 -18.32 14.22 13.41
C GLN A 344 -19.30 14.16 12.24
N THR A 345 -19.04 14.96 11.22
CA THR A 345 -19.75 14.90 9.95
C THR A 345 -18.75 14.89 8.80
N LEU A 346 -19.07 14.13 7.76
CA LEU A 346 -18.31 14.07 6.53
C LEU A 346 -19.05 14.85 5.45
N HIS A 347 -18.43 15.89 4.94
CA HIS A 347 -18.93 16.68 3.82
C HIS A 347 -18.38 16.12 2.51
N ILE A 348 -19.25 15.86 1.55
CA ILE A 348 -18.89 15.37 0.23
C ILE A 348 -19.50 16.32 -0.80
N ARG A 349 -18.64 16.91 -1.63
CA ARG A 349 -19.07 17.74 -2.77
C ARG A 349 -18.79 16.99 -4.06
N GLY A 350 -19.79 16.81 -4.89
CA GLY A 350 -19.65 16.18 -6.21
C GLY A 350 -20.88 16.46 -7.07
N GLY A 351 -20.68 16.59 -8.40
CA GLY A 351 -21.77 16.88 -9.32
C GLY A 351 -22.49 18.22 -9.09
N GLY A 352 -21.84 19.19 -8.44
CA GLY A 352 -22.42 20.48 -8.10
C GLY A 352 -23.21 20.49 -6.78
N GLU A 353 -23.39 19.36 -6.13
CA GLU A 353 -24.13 19.21 -4.88
C GLU A 353 -23.19 18.96 -3.69
N THR A 354 -23.67 19.31 -2.50
CA THR A 354 -22.97 19.01 -1.25
C THR A 354 -23.84 18.09 -0.39
N HIS A 355 -23.28 16.96 0.00
CA HIS A 355 -23.93 15.98 0.85
C HIS A 355 -23.22 15.92 2.20
N VAL A 356 -23.98 15.68 3.26
CA VAL A 356 -23.45 15.49 4.61
C VAL A 356 -23.77 14.08 5.05
N LEU A 357 -22.74 13.34 5.44
CA LEU A 357 -22.86 12.03 6.08
C LEU A 357 -22.59 12.16 7.58
N THR A 358 -23.29 11.34 8.35
CA THR A 358 -23.21 11.26 9.82
C THR A 358 -22.92 9.83 10.21
N PRO A 359 -22.61 9.52 11.48
CA PRO A 359 -22.42 8.13 11.92
C PRO A 359 -23.57 7.20 11.54
N GLU A 360 -24.79 7.72 11.43
CA GLU A 360 -26.00 6.97 11.05
C GLU A 360 -26.17 6.88 9.53
N LYS A 361 -25.97 8.01 8.83
CA LYS A 361 -26.05 8.10 7.37
C LYS A 361 -24.69 7.81 6.75
N ARG A 362 -24.42 6.54 6.44
CA ARG A 362 -23.07 6.03 6.12
C ARG A 362 -22.66 6.13 4.65
N SER A 363 -23.57 6.44 3.74
CA SER A 363 -23.25 6.44 2.31
C SER A 363 -24.05 7.48 1.52
N VAL A 364 -23.50 7.84 0.36
CA VAL A 364 -24.15 8.66 -0.66
C VAL A 364 -23.73 8.16 -2.04
N THR A 365 -24.65 8.26 -3.01
CA THR A 365 -24.39 7.96 -4.42
C THR A 365 -24.43 9.25 -5.23
N LEU A 366 -23.42 9.48 -6.03
CA LEU A 366 -23.20 10.70 -6.78
C LEU A 366 -23.19 10.39 -8.28
N ARG A 367 -23.80 11.26 -9.07
CA ARG A 367 -23.77 11.19 -10.54
C ARG A 367 -22.56 11.96 -11.11
N THR A 368 -21.39 11.74 -10.55
CA THR A 368 -20.15 12.39 -10.97
C THR A 368 -19.16 11.36 -11.48
N ASP A 369 -18.32 11.77 -12.40
CA ASP A 369 -17.36 10.91 -13.11
C ASP A 369 -15.90 11.27 -12.85
N THR A 370 -15.59 12.48 -12.39
CA THR A 370 -14.18 12.92 -12.41
C THR A 370 -13.66 13.54 -11.11
N ARG A 371 -14.47 14.23 -10.32
CA ARG A 371 -13.99 14.99 -9.15
C ARG A 371 -14.95 14.97 -7.99
N LEU A 372 -14.39 14.68 -6.84
CA LEU A 372 -15.04 14.82 -5.55
C LEU A 372 -14.21 15.77 -4.68
N ALA A 373 -14.84 16.36 -3.69
CA ALA A 373 -14.12 16.97 -2.58
C ALA A 373 -14.72 16.46 -1.28
N VAL A 374 -13.87 16.06 -0.34
CA VAL A 374 -14.28 15.48 0.93
C VAL A 374 -13.60 16.18 2.09
N GLY A 375 -14.31 16.37 3.20
CA GLY A 375 -13.75 16.99 4.39
C GLY A 375 -14.50 16.58 5.64
N LEU A 376 -13.77 16.48 6.76
CA LEU A 376 -14.34 16.24 8.08
C LEU A 376 -14.71 17.56 8.75
N SER A 377 -15.83 17.59 9.43
CA SER A 377 -16.24 18.69 10.31
C SER A 377 -16.57 18.12 11.68
N GLU A 378 -16.29 18.89 12.71
CA GLU A 378 -16.64 18.54 14.07
C GLU A 378 -17.89 19.26 14.50
N GLY A 379 -18.82 18.48 14.95
CA GLY A 379 -19.96 18.94 15.70
C GLY A 379 -19.73 18.81 17.21
N PRO A 380 -20.73 19.14 18.00
CA PRO A 380 -20.67 18.96 19.45
C PRO A 380 -20.42 17.50 19.84
N ALA A 381 -19.45 17.27 20.72
CA ALA A 381 -19.11 15.91 21.15
C ALA A 381 -20.15 15.29 22.12
N SER A 382 -21.03 16.12 22.72
CA SER A 382 -22.05 15.70 23.67
C SER A 382 -23.26 16.65 23.65
N VAL A 383 -24.38 16.17 24.19
CA VAL A 383 -25.55 17.03 24.41
C VAL A 383 -25.21 18.11 25.44
N THR A 384 -25.24 19.36 25.02
CA THR A 384 -24.98 20.51 25.87
C THR A 384 -26.16 21.48 25.86
N LEU A 385 -26.48 22.09 27.02
CA LEU A 385 -27.37 23.24 27.14
C LEU A 385 -26.51 24.43 27.63
N GLU A 386 -26.32 25.41 26.76
CA GLU A 386 -25.46 26.56 27.05
C GLU A 386 -26.09 27.48 28.11
N PRO A 387 -25.29 28.34 28.77
CA PRO A 387 -25.83 29.37 29.63
C PRO A 387 -26.86 30.24 28.88
N ILE A 388 -28.01 30.48 29.49
CA ILE A 388 -29.09 31.26 28.87
C ILE A 388 -28.86 32.73 29.15
N ALA A 389 -28.84 33.54 28.12
CA ALA A 389 -28.59 34.96 28.22
C ALA A 389 -29.63 35.76 27.43
N PRO A 390 -29.99 36.94 27.94
CA PRO A 390 -29.68 37.52 29.25
C PRO A 390 -30.32 36.76 30.41
N ASN A 391 -29.66 36.74 31.55
CA ASN A 391 -30.24 36.23 32.80
C ASN A 391 -29.77 37.14 33.94
N PRO A 392 -30.68 37.92 34.61
CA PRO A 392 -32.13 37.87 34.54
C PRO A 392 -32.73 38.27 33.18
N ILE A 393 -33.88 37.64 32.86
CA ILE A 393 -34.62 37.85 31.61
C ILE A 393 -35.71 38.89 31.84
N ARG A 394 -35.75 39.93 31.01
CA ARG A 394 -36.81 40.95 31.06
C ARG A 394 -37.92 40.71 30.04
N GLN A 395 -37.58 40.39 28.82
CA GLN A 395 -38.54 40.15 27.73
C GLN A 395 -38.32 38.83 27.04
N ALA A 396 -37.06 38.55 26.62
CA ALA A 396 -36.71 37.32 25.95
C ALA A 396 -35.24 36.94 26.17
N ALA A 397 -34.92 35.65 26.03
CA ALA A 397 -33.58 35.13 26.05
C ALA A 397 -33.39 34.08 24.93
N MET A 398 -32.16 33.86 24.56
CA MET A 398 -31.82 32.78 23.64
C MET A 398 -31.40 31.53 24.41
N VAL A 399 -32.04 30.42 24.11
CA VAL A 399 -31.68 29.09 24.62
C VAL A 399 -30.91 28.40 23.53
N ALA A 400 -29.59 28.25 23.74
CA ALA A 400 -28.70 27.57 22.82
C ALA A 400 -28.37 26.17 23.36
N TYR A 401 -28.37 25.17 22.48
CA TYR A 401 -28.04 23.82 22.83
C TYR A 401 -27.33 23.13 21.65
N ALA A 402 -26.64 22.04 21.94
CA ALA A 402 -25.91 21.30 20.91
C ALA A 402 -26.15 19.80 21.05
N LEU A 403 -26.21 19.13 19.90
CA LEU A 403 -26.51 17.71 19.77
C LEU A 403 -25.37 17.01 19.00
N PRO A 404 -24.78 15.90 19.52
CA PRO A 404 -23.78 15.13 18.81
C PRO A 404 -24.34 14.34 17.64
N THR A 405 -25.59 13.93 17.73
CA THR A 405 -26.33 13.13 16.74
C THR A 405 -27.74 13.70 16.58
N ALA A 406 -28.45 13.27 15.53
CA ALA A 406 -29.87 13.57 15.43
C ALA A 406 -30.63 12.92 16.59
N ALA A 407 -31.52 13.67 17.24
CA ALA A 407 -32.22 13.22 18.43
C ALA A 407 -33.65 13.78 18.48
N ASP A 408 -34.55 13.09 19.18
CA ASP A 408 -35.83 13.65 19.58
C ASP A 408 -35.61 14.63 20.73
N VAL A 409 -35.91 15.90 20.48
CA VAL A 409 -35.56 17.01 21.38
C VAL A 409 -36.80 17.65 21.92
N GLN A 410 -36.87 17.74 23.26
CA GLN A 410 -37.81 18.58 23.97
C GLN A 410 -37.05 19.65 24.76
N VAL A 411 -37.39 20.92 24.52
CA VAL A 411 -36.93 22.04 25.34
C VAL A 411 -38.15 22.68 25.99
N ALA A 412 -38.21 22.63 27.31
CA ALA A 412 -39.36 23.13 28.06
C ALA A 412 -38.93 23.95 29.28
N VAL A 413 -39.82 24.87 29.70
CA VAL A 413 -39.65 25.72 30.88
C VAL A 413 -40.53 25.22 31.99
N PHE A 414 -39.99 25.13 33.20
CA PHE A 414 -40.65 24.66 34.40
C PHE A 414 -40.59 25.71 35.50
N ASP A 415 -41.65 25.81 36.29
CA ASP A 415 -41.64 26.62 37.52
C ASP A 415 -40.91 25.90 38.68
N VAL A 416 -40.79 26.55 39.83
CA VAL A 416 -40.16 26.01 41.02
C VAL A 416 -40.86 24.79 41.63
N LEU A 417 -42.11 24.56 41.28
CA LEU A 417 -42.89 23.38 41.67
C LEU A 417 -42.78 22.24 40.69
N GLY A 418 -41.98 22.41 39.64
CA GLY A 418 -41.77 21.39 38.59
C GLY A 418 -42.89 21.30 37.57
N ARG A 419 -43.82 22.24 37.54
CA ARG A 419 -44.89 22.30 36.52
C ARG A 419 -44.34 22.89 35.23
N GLN A 420 -44.61 22.28 34.11
CA GLN A 420 -44.24 22.79 32.79
C GLN A 420 -45.13 24.02 32.46
N VAL A 421 -44.48 25.14 32.22
CA VAL A 421 -45.15 26.42 31.92
C VAL A 421 -45.01 26.83 30.45
N SER A 422 -44.03 26.28 29.73
CA SER A 422 -43.85 26.54 28.28
C SER A 422 -43.07 25.40 27.61
N THR A 423 -43.43 25.11 26.35
CA THR A 423 -42.61 24.24 25.45
C THR A 423 -42.04 25.12 24.36
N LEU A 424 -40.69 25.03 24.21
CA LEU A 424 -39.98 25.82 23.21
C LEU A 424 -39.67 24.97 21.96
N VAL A 425 -39.33 23.67 22.14
CA VAL A 425 -39.07 22.71 21.09
C VAL A 425 -39.65 21.37 21.50
N ASP A 426 -40.30 20.68 20.56
CA ASP A 426 -40.78 19.31 20.72
C ASP A 426 -40.80 18.62 19.35
N ARG A 427 -39.63 18.22 18.87
CA ARG A 427 -39.50 17.58 17.58
C ARG A 427 -38.07 17.05 17.40
N GLN A 428 -37.87 16.16 16.43
CA GLN A 428 -36.58 15.71 16.01
C GLN A 428 -35.72 16.86 15.46
N LYS A 429 -34.44 16.89 15.89
CA LYS A 429 -33.44 17.84 15.46
C LYS A 429 -32.19 17.10 14.93
N PRO A 430 -31.58 17.58 13.84
CA PRO A 430 -30.31 17.02 13.37
C PRO A 430 -29.19 17.31 14.35
N SER A 431 -28.04 16.62 14.16
CA SER A 431 -26.79 16.98 14.84
C SER A 431 -26.38 18.42 14.58
N GLY A 432 -25.67 19.04 15.53
CA GLY A 432 -25.24 20.44 15.41
C GLY A 432 -25.71 21.35 16.54
N ARG A 433 -25.45 22.64 16.35
CA ARG A 433 -25.85 23.68 17.30
C ARG A 433 -27.23 24.24 16.92
N HIS A 434 -28.11 24.42 17.92
CA HIS A 434 -29.46 24.89 17.78
C HIS A 434 -29.71 26.06 18.72
N GLN A 435 -30.63 26.93 18.31
CA GLN A 435 -31.07 28.04 19.13
C GLN A 435 -32.58 28.16 19.05
N VAL A 436 -33.22 28.51 20.17
CA VAL A 436 -34.62 28.81 20.24
C VAL A 436 -34.85 30.02 21.15
N ARG A 437 -35.73 30.87 20.78
CA ARG A 437 -36.09 32.08 21.56
C ARG A 437 -37.08 31.69 22.66
N LEU A 438 -36.76 32.02 23.91
CA LEU A 438 -37.66 32.01 25.06
C LEU A 438 -38.27 33.41 25.19
N ASN A 439 -39.57 33.52 25.01
CA ASN A 439 -40.33 34.72 25.33
C ASN A 439 -40.79 34.63 26.79
N ALA A 440 -40.35 35.56 27.61
CA ALA A 440 -40.64 35.58 29.05
C ALA A 440 -41.73 36.60 29.43
N THR A 441 -42.31 37.34 28.48
CA THR A 441 -43.31 38.38 28.77
C THR A 441 -44.59 37.86 29.41
N SER A 442 -44.91 36.58 29.21
CA SER A 442 -46.09 35.92 29.78
C SER A 442 -45.79 35.18 31.09
N LEU A 443 -44.50 35.12 31.52
CA LEU A 443 -44.08 34.42 32.73
C LEU A 443 -44.02 35.46 33.88
N PRO A 444 -44.64 35.24 35.04
CA PRO A 444 -44.49 36.11 36.23
C PRO A 444 -43.01 36.23 36.64
N SER A 445 -42.65 37.36 37.30
CA SER A 445 -41.33 37.50 37.87
C SER A 445 -41.07 36.37 38.86
N GLY A 446 -39.92 35.69 38.70
CA GLY A 446 -39.59 34.52 39.52
C GLY A 446 -38.45 33.67 38.93
N MET A 447 -38.23 32.56 39.60
CA MET A 447 -37.22 31.59 39.21
C MET A 447 -37.85 30.47 38.39
N TYR A 448 -37.18 30.06 37.32
CA TYR A 448 -37.61 28.99 36.41
C TYR A 448 -36.43 28.09 36.04
N PHE A 449 -36.77 26.93 35.50
CA PHE A 449 -35.78 25.95 35.00
C PHE A 449 -36.08 25.67 33.54
N VAL A 450 -35.08 25.83 32.68
CA VAL A 450 -35.13 25.38 31.31
C VAL A 450 -34.51 23.98 31.25
N ARG A 451 -35.29 23.02 30.79
CA ARG A 451 -34.88 21.62 30.62
C ARG A 451 -34.79 21.29 29.15
N LEU A 452 -33.64 20.78 28.75
CA LEU A 452 -33.39 20.13 27.49
C LEU A 452 -33.40 18.62 27.73
N GLN A 453 -34.25 17.92 27.02
CA GLN A 453 -34.23 16.47 26.90
C GLN A 453 -33.92 16.13 25.45
N ALA A 454 -32.89 15.27 25.22
CA ALA A 454 -32.50 14.74 23.93
C ALA A 454 -32.33 13.25 24.11
N ASP A 455 -33.20 12.45 23.55
CA ASP A 455 -33.32 11.00 23.82
C ASP A 455 -33.25 10.70 25.33
N ASN A 456 -32.20 10.02 25.79
CA ASN A 456 -31.98 9.63 27.18
C ASN A 456 -31.17 10.66 27.99
N VAL A 457 -30.72 11.76 27.38
CA VAL A 457 -29.91 12.78 28.04
C VAL A 457 -30.73 13.99 28.45
N GLN A 458 -30.67 14.34 29.75
CA GLN A 458 -31.33 15.53 30.27
C GLN A 458 -30.32 16.54 30.78
N LYS A 459 -30.51 17.82 30.42
CA LYS A 459 -29.74 18.97 30.94
C LYS A 459 -30.71 20.04 31.41
N THR A 460 -30.38 20.73 32.52
CA THR A 460 -31.22 21.75 33.12
C THR A 460 -30.40 23.01 33.41
N ARG A 461 -30.99 24.18 33.17
CA ARG A 461 -30.44 25.50 33.52
C ARG A 461 -31.46 26.31 34.26
N ARG A 462 -31.01 26.98 35.32
CA ARG A 462 -31.83 27.93 36.07
C ARG A 462 -31.80 29.28 35.37
N ILE A 463 -32.98 29.94 35.34
CA ILE A 463 -33.16 31.29 34.83
C ILE A 463 -34.00 32.11 35.85
N THR A 464 -33.87 33.42 35.77
CA THR A 464 -34.68 34.38 36.58
C THR A 464 -35.40 35.31 35.61
N VAL A 465 -36.69 35.48 35.78
CA VAL A 465 -37.51 36.45 35.05
C VAL A 465 -37.78 37.63 35.96
N VAL A 466 -37.63 38.85 35.43
CA VAL A 466 -37.88 40.12 36.12
C VAL A 466 -38.62 41.08 35.19
N HIS A 467 -39.63 41.72 35.72
CA HIS A 467 -40.42 42.74 35.04
C HIS A 467 -40.29 44.08 35.73
#